data_2c7446c483a858cbd444f153dabf5014
#
_entry.id   2c7446c483a858cbd444f153dabf5014
#
_cell.length_a   1.000
_cell.length_b   1.000
_cell.length_c   1.000
_cell.angle_alpha   90.00
_cell.angle_beta   90.00
_cell.angle_gamma   90.00
#
_symmetry.space_group_name_H-M   'P 1'
#
loop_
_entity.id
_entity.type
_entity.pdbx_description
1 polymer ?
#
loop_
_entity_poly.entity_id
_entity_poly.type
_entity_poly.pdbx_seq_one_letter_code
_entity_poly.pdbx_strand_id
1 'polypeptide(L)'
;MKLPDFDSEGAARRHRFGPEFLPVNLSAPFIRRPVATTLLTLAIALAGIVAFRLLPVAPLPEVDFPVVVVRASMPGASPETMAATVATPLERALGRIAGVTEMTSSSSLGSTSVILQFDLDRDVNGAARDVQAAINAARSTLPSMPSNPTYRKVNPSGAPIMILSVTSEVLTSSQLYDAASTVLAQKIAQIPGVGEVTLGGGALPAVRVRLIPDALSRAGVS
;
A
#
# COMPACT_ATOMS: atom_id res chain seq x y z
N MET A 1 -91.38 34.23 29.52
CA MET A 1 -90.22 33.47 30.00
C MET A 1 -89.02 33.87 29.11
N LYS A 2 -88.20 34.80 29.63
CA LYS A 2 -87.20 35.57 28.91
C LYS A 2 -85.84 34.88 29.09
N LEU A 3 -85.23 34.40 28.05
CA LEU A 3 -83.91 33.84 28.07
C LEU A 3 -82.86 34.98 28.10
N PRO A 4 -81.81 34.90 28.90
CA PRO A 4 -80.75 35.91 28.94
C PRO A 4 -79.76 35.73 27.78
N ASP A 5 -79.41 36.88 27.18
CA ASP A 5 -78.36 37.10 26.25
C ASP A 5 -77.02 36.70 26.85
N PHE A 6 -76.28 35.87 26.11
CA PHE A 6 -74.88 35.54 26.37
C PHE A 6 -74.00 36.48 25.57
N ASP A 7 -73.53 37.53 26.26
CA ASP A 7 -72.64 38.49 25.69
C ASP A 7 -71.30 37.84 25.31
N SER A 8 -70.91 38.13 24.14
CA SER A 8 -69.70 37.80 23.41
C SER A 8 -68.54 38.65 23.87
N GLU A 9 -67.91 38.30 25.01
CA GLU A 9 -66.64 38.87 25.44
C GLU A 9 -65.69 37.77 25.84
N GLY A 10 -65.12 37.11 24.87
CA GLY A 10 -64.13 36.10 25.01
C GLY A 10 -63.17 36.08 23.81
N ALA A 11 -62.96 37.27 23.24
CA ALA A 11 -62.04 37.41 22.12
C ALA A 11 -60.58 37.20 22.55
N ALA A 12 -60.12 36.03 22.31
CA ALA A 12 -58.83 35.74 21.70
C ALA A 12 -57.62 36.60 22.14
N ARG A 13 -57.04 36.30 23.29
CA ARG A 13 -55.60 36.50 23.48
C ARG A 13 -54.88 35.37 22.77
N ARG A 14 -54.67 35.49 21.44
CA ARG A 14 -53.71 34.70 20.71
C ARG A 14 -52.33 35.17 21.12
N HIS A 15 -51.70 34.47 22.04
CA HIS A 15 -50.27 34.56 22.26
C HIS A 15 -49.57 34.16 20.96
N ARG A 16 -49.17 35.16 20.19
CA ARG A 16 -48.17 35.00 19.13
C ARG A 16 -46.79 34.83 19.78
N PHE A 17 -46.46 33.64 20.15
CA PHE A 17 -45.07 33.22 20.31
C PHE A 17 -44.63 32.71 18.90
N GLY A 18 -44.36 33.60 17.99
CA GLY A 18 -43.52 33.31 16.82
C GLY A 18 -42.08 33.65 17.21
N PRO A 19 -41.11 32.77 16.93
CA PRO A 19 -39.72 33.20 17.01
C PRO A 19 -39.54 34.31 15.97
N GLU A 20 -39.22 35.51 16.44
CA GLU A 20 -38.71 36.58 15.56
C GLU A 20 -37.36 36.15 15.03
N PHE A 21 -37.38 35.39 13.93
CA PHE A 21 -36.22 35.27 13.07
C PHE A 21 -36.00 36.67 12.48
N LEU A 22 -35.12 37.44 13.10
CA LEU A 22 -34.58 38.62 12.47
C LEU A 22 -33.99 38.19 11.13
N PRO A 23 -34.51 38.64 9.99
CA PRO A 23 -33.93 38.32 8.70
C PRO A 23 -32.57 39.01 8.64
N VAL A 24 -31.52 38.30 9.00
CA VAL A 24 -30.15 38.78 8.76
C VAL A 24 -29.98 38.82 7.24
N ASN A 25 -30.24 39.96 6.66
CA ASN A 25 -30.04 40.19 5.23
C ASN A 25 -28.55 40.28 4.94
N LEU A 26 -27.91 39.08 4.85
CA LEU A 26 -26.48 38.93 4.55
C LEU A 26 -26.11 39.55 3.19
N SER A 27 -27.06 39.66 2.27
CA SER A 27 -26.87 40.30 0.95
C SER A 27 -26.91 41.83 0.96
N ALA A 28 -27.54 42.45 1.97
CA ALA A 28 -27.69 43.91 2.01
C ALA A 28 -26.32 44.70 1.96
N PRO A 29 -25.27 44.31 2.68
CA PRO A 29 -23.97 45.00 2.60
C PRO A 29 -23.31 44.89 1.23
N PHE A 30 -23.52 43.78 0.52
CA PHE A 30 -22.96 43.55 -0.81
C PHE A 30 -23.67 44.39 -1.88
N ILE A 31 -24.99 44.57 -1.77
CA ILE A 31 -25.78 45.40 -2.69
C ILE A 31 -25.45 46.89 -2.50
N ARG A 32 -25.20 47.32 -1.29
CA ARG A 32 -24.91 48.72 -0.96
C ARG A 32 -23.49 49.19 -1.35
N ARG A 33 -22.56 48.28 -1.56
CA ARG A 33 -21.18 48.59 -1.92
C ARG A 33 -20.71 47.77 -3.12
N PRO A 34 -21.19 48.09 -4.34
CA PRO A 34 -20.93 47.27 -5.53
C PRO A 34 -19.40 47.19 -5.85
N VAL A 35 -18.67 48.26 -5.67
CA VAL A 35 -17.19 48.28 -5.92
C VAL A 35 -16.46 47.33 -4.95
N ALA A 36 -16.86 47.31 -3.67
CA ALA A 36 -16.23 46.41 -2.69
C ALA A 36 -16.58 44.93 -3.01
N THR A 37 -17.78 44.67 -3.49
CA THR A 37 -18.20 43.31 -3.89
C THR A 37 -17.44 42.82 -5.11
N THR A 38 -17.26 43.66 -6.15
CA THR A 38 -16.49 43.28 -7.33
C THR A 38 -15.02 43.03 -7.01
N LEU A 39 -14.40 43.88 -6.16
CA LEU A 39 -13.03 43.64 -5.70
C LEU A 39 -12.89 42.36 -4.88
N LEU A 40 -13.85 42.06 -4.02
CA LEU A 40 -13.86 40.84 -3.22
C LEU A 40 -13.98 39.59 -4.10
N THR A 41 -14.90 39.60 -5.07
CA THR A 41 -15.04 38.47 -6.02
C THR A 41 -13.80 38.27 -6.86
N LEU A 42 -13.17 39.36 -7.31
CA LEU A 42 -11.92 39.28 -8.06
C LEU A 42 -10.77 38.72 -7.18
N ALA A 43 -10.67 39.17 -5.92
CA ALA A 43 -9.68 38.67 -4.98
C ALA A 43 -9.86 37.17 -4.70
N ILE A 44 -11.09 36.71 -4.49
CA ILE A 44 -11.39 35.29 -4.30
C ILE A 44 -11.06 34.47 -5.56
N ALA A 45 -11.38 34.99 -6.75
CA ALA A 45 -11.06 34.33 -8.01
C ALA A 45 -9.53 34.19 -8.22
N LEU A 46 -8.78 35.24 -7.94
CA LEU A 46 -7.31 35.21 -8.02
C LEU A 46 -6.72 34.25 -6.99
N ALA A 47 -7.20 34.30 -5.75
CA ALA A 47 -6.79 33.37 -4.71
C ALA A 47 -7.11 31.91 -5.09
N GLY A 48 -8.26 31.66 -5.70
CA GLY A 48 -8.63 30.35 -6.22
C GLY A 48 -7.69 29.84 -7.33
N ILE A 49 -7.30 30.69 -8.25
CA ILE A 49 -6.34 30.35 -9.32
C ILE A 49 -4.97 30.00 -8.73
N VAL A 50 -4.50 30.78 -7.76
CA VAL A 50 -3.22 30.50 -7.10
C VAL A 50 -3.29 29.21 -6.29
N ALA A 51 -4.36 29.01 -5.51
CA ALA A 51 -4.58 27.80 -4.73
C ALA A 51 -4.65 26.55 -5.62
N PHE A 52 -5.33 26.63 -6.76
CA PHE A 52 -5.41 25.53 -7.74
C PHE A 52 -4.03 25.09 -8.25
N ARG A 53 -3.11 26.05 -8.47
CA ARG A 53 -1.73 25.74 -8.89
C ARG A 53 -0.88 25.12 -7.80
N LEU A 54 -1.22 25.37 -6.53
CA LEU A 54 -0.52 24.84 -5.36
C LEU A 54 -1.12 23.53 -4.85
N LEU A 55 -2.27 23.09 -5.38
CA LEU A 55 -2.89 21.85 -4.96
C LEU A 55 -2.07 20.65 -5.42
N PRO A 56 -1.57 19.80 -4.52
CA PRO A 56 -0.92 18.56 -4.90
C PRO A 56 -1.94 17.63 -5.56
N VAL A 57 -1.62 17.14 -6.75
CA VAL A 57 -2.45 16.17 -7.47
C VAL A 57 -1.87 14.79 -7.20
N ALA A 58 -2.59 13.96 -6.44
CA ALA A 58 -2.29 12.54 -6.32
C ALA A 58 -3.07 11.77 -7.41
N PRO A 59 -2.41 10.92 -8.21
CA PRO A 59 -3.06 10.18 -9.29
C PRO A 59 -4.04 9.11 -8.80
N LEU A 60 -3.90 8.66 -7.56
CA LEU A 60 -4.75 7.66 -6.91
C LEU A 60 -4.97 8.05 -5.44
N PRO A 61 -6.15 7.78 -4.87
CA PRO A 61 -6.33 7.87 -3.43
C PRO A 61 -5.34 6.91 -2.74
N GLU A 62 -4.63 7.40 -1.72
CA GLU A 62 -3.76 6.56 -0.89
C GLU A 62 -4.63 5.64 -0.04
N VAL A 63 -4.99 4.49 -0.59
CA VAL A 63 -5.59 3.41 0.18
C VAL A 63 -4.46 2.44 0.50
N ASP A 64 -4.00 2.46 1.73
CA ASP A 64 -3.00 1.52 2.22
C ASP A 64 -3.66 0.16 2.45
N PHE A 65 -3.51 -0.73 1.48
CA PHE A 65 -3.84 -2.13 1.69
C PHE A 65 -2.70 -2.79 2.47
N PRO A 66 -2.94 -3.32 3.68
CA PRO A 66 -1.94 -4.04 4.43
C PRO A 66 -1.67 -5.39 3.76
N VAL A 67 -0.63 -5.43 2.92
CA VAL A 67 -0.21 -6.62 2.18
C VAL A 67 1.17 -7.06 2.64
N VAL A 68 1.32 -8.36 2.91
CA VAL A 68 2.60 -8.99 3.23
C VAL A 68 2.87 -10.09 2.22
N VAL A 69 4.05 -10.06 1.62
CA VAL A 69 4.50 -11.08 0.66
C VAL A 69 5.57 -11.94 1.33
N VAL A 70 5.33 -13.24 1.37
CA VAL A 70 6.28 -14.25 1.84
C VAL A 70 6.92 -14.93 0.64
N ARG A 71 8.24 -15.04 0.64
CA ARG A 71 9.00 -15.71 -0.43
C ARG A 71 9.88 -16.80 0.14
N ALA A 72 9.91 -17.93 -0.55
CA ALA A 72 10.82 -19.02 -0.26
C ALA A 72 11.50 -19.49 -1.54
N SER A 73 12.76 -19.94 -1.42
CA SER A 73 13.57 -20.40 -2.54
C SER A 73 14.18 -21.76 -2.26
N MET A 74 14.02 -22.68 -3.22
CA MET A 74 14.63 -24.01 -3.22
C MET A 74 15.13 -24.31 -4.64
N PRO A 75 16.34 -23.86 -5.01
CA PRO A 75 16.87 -23.98 -6.35
C PRO A 75 16.84 -25.43 -6.86
N GLY A 76 16.38 -25.61 -8.10
CA GLY A 76 16.26 -26.93 -8.74
C GLY A 76 14.94 -27.67 -8.51
N ALA A 77 14.09 -27.20 -7.61
CA ALA A 77 12.78 -27.81 -7.39
C ALA A 77 11.80 -27.43 -8.50
N SER A 78 10.98 -28.39 -8.95
CA SER A 78 9.91 -28.15 -9.91
C SER A 78 8.80 -27.28 -9.26
N PRO A 79 7.96 -26.59 -10.07
CA PRO A 79 6.83 -25.83 -9.55
C PRO A 79 5.87 -26.67 -8.69
N GLU A 80 5.60 -27.92 -9.08
CA GLU A 80 4.75 -28.85 -8.36
C GLU A 80 5.38 -29.24 -7.02
N THR A 81 6.69 -29.48 -7.00
CA THR A 81 7.42 -29.76 -5.77
C THR A 81 7.40 -28.56 -4.83
N MET A 82 7.63 -27.34 -5.38
CA MET A 82 7.53 -26.10 -4.61
C MET A 82 6.14 -25.91 -4.01
N ALA A 83 5.10 -26.14 -4.78
CA ALA A 83 3.70 -26.03 -4.33
C ALA A 83 3.39 -27.03 -3.20
N ALA A 84 3.75 -28.30 -3.39
CA ALA A 84 3.41 -29.35 -2.43
C ALA A 84 4.23 -29.29 -1.14
N THR A 85 5.55 -29.05 -1.23
CA THR A 85 6.47 -29.19 -0.10
C THR A 85 6.76 -27.87 0.61
N VAL A 86 6.60 -26.72 -0.06
CA VAL A 86 6.94 -25.41 0.50
C VAL A 86 5.68 -24.53 0.64
N ALA A 87 4.93 -24.33 -0.46
CA ALA A 87 3.77 -23.44 -0.42
C ALA A 87 2.68 -23.96 0.51
N THR A 88 2.25 -25.21 0.36
CA THR A 88 1.16 -25.79 1.17
C THR A 88 1.42 -25.76 2.69
N PRO A 89 2.60 -26.14 3.23
CA PRO A 89 2.88 -25.95 4.65
C PRO A 89 2.88 -24.49 5.09
N LEU A 90 3.42 -23.56 4.29
CA LEU A 90 3.37 -22.14 4.57
C LEU A 90 1.95 -21.61 4.58
N GLU A 91 1.12 -21.94 3.59
CA GLU A 91 -0.29 -21.55 3.51
C GLU A 91 -1.09 -21.99 4.73
N ARG A 92 -0.87 -23.23 5.19
CA ARG A 92 -1.53 -23.75 6.40
C ARG A 92 -1.13 -22.98 7.66
N ALA A 93 0.11 -22.55 7.77
CA ALA A 93 0.58 -21.79 8.91
C ALA A 93 0.10 -20.34 8.85
N LEU A 94 0.20 -19.71 7.67
CA LEU A 94 -0.17 -18.33 7.42
C LEU A 94 -1.69 -18.10 7.44
N GLY A 95 -2.49 -19.07 6.99
CA GLY A 95 -3.95 -18.98 6.99
C GLY A 95 -4.60 -19.02 8.38
N ARG A 96 -3.82 -19.27 9.44
CA ARG A 96 -4.28 -19.19 10.84
C ARG A 96 -4.15 -17.80 11.43
N ILE A 97 -3.54 -16.86 10.71
CA ILE A 97 -3.34 -15.50 11.18
C ILE A 97 -4.67 -14.77 11.12
N ALA A 98 -5.04 -14.11 12.21
CA ALA A 98 -6.28 -13.34 12.28
C ALA A 98 -6.23 -12.12 11.35
N GLY A 99 -7.34 -11.81 10.67
CA GLY A 99 -7.47 -10.65 9.79
C GLY A 99 -6.90 -10.87 8.39
N VAL A 100 -6.57 -12.10 7.98
CA VAL A 100 -6.26 -12.44 6.59
C VAL A 100 -7.57 -12.52 5.81
N THR A 101 -7.76 -11.65 4.82
CA THR A 101 -8.93 -11.59 3.95
C THR A 101 -8.73 -12.41 2.68
N GLU A 102 -7.52 -12.37 2.14
CA GLU A 102 -7.16 -13.10 0.93
C GLU A 102 -5.73 -13.63 1.02
N MET A 103 -5.53 -14.82 0.51
CA MET A 103 -4.22 -15.45 0.38
C MET A 103 -4.07 -16.05 -1.01
N THR A 104 -3.08 -15.59 -1.75
CA THR A 104 -2.75 -16.08 -3.09
C THR A 104 -1.32 -16.61 -3.09
N SER A 105 -1.11 -17.80 -3.62
CA SER A 105 0.23 -18.36 -3.79
C SER A 105 0.55 -18.59 -5.26
N SER A 106 1.83 -18.43 -5.59
CA SER A 106 2.38 -18.72 -6.91
C SER A 106 3.69 -19.44 -6.77
N SER A 107 3.80 -20.59 -7.41
CA SER A 107 5.02 -21.42 -7.42
C SER A 107 5.60 -21.50 -8.83
N SER A 108 6.90 -21.28 -8.93
CA SER A 108 7.68 -21.36 -10.14
C SER A 108 8.94 -22.23 -9.90
N LEU A 109 9.75 -22.42 -10.93
CA LEU A 109 10.98 -23.21 -10.82
C LEU A 109 11.88 -22.66 -9.72
N GLY A 110 12.06 -23.41 -8.63
CA GLY A 110 12.94 -23.07 -7.53
C GLY A 110 12.47 -21.92 -6.61
N SER A 111 11.26 -21.39 -6.78
CA SER A 111 10.75 -20.32 -5.92
C SER A 111 9.25 -20.39 -5.72
N THR A 112 8.79 -19.95 -4.55
CA THR A 112 7.37 -19.73 -4.27
C THR A 112 7.16 -18.37 -3.61
N SER A 113 6.02 -17.76 -3.88
CA SER A 113 5.58 -16.49 -3.30
C SER A 113 4.16 -16.64 -2.80
N VAL A 114 3.93 -16.27 -1.55
CA VAL A 114 2.59 -16.24 -0.93
C VAL A 114 2.28 -14.79 -0.58
N ILE A 115 1.21 -14.28 -1.12
CA ILE A 115 0.71 -12.92 -0.91
C ILE A 115 -0.44 -13.01 0.08
N LEU A 116 -0.35 -12.24 1.15
CA LEU A 116 -1.37 -12.14 2.20
C LEU A 116 -1.91 -10.74 2.21
N GLN A 117 -3.21 -10.60 2.02
CA GLN A 117 -3.94 -9.37 2.20
C GLN A 117 -4.68 -9.43 3.53
N PHE A 118 -4.59 -8.34 4.29
CA PHE A 118 -5.24 -8.22 5.58
C PHE A 118 -6.38 -7.21 5.52
N ASP A 119 -7.23 -7.21 6.55
CA ASP A 119 -8.26 -6.19 6.73
C ASP A 119 -7.66 -4.78 6.75
N LEU A 120 -8.38 -3.80 6.21
CA LEU A 120 -7.90 -2.41 6.05
C LEU A 120 -7.59 -1.71 7.39
N ASP A 121 -8.25 -2.11 8.46
CA ASP A 121 -8.05 -1.60 9.82
C ASP A 121 -6.91 -2.30 10.57
N ARG A 122 -6.31 -3.34 9.96
CA ARG A 122 -5.20 -4.10 10.57
C ARG A 122 -3.88 -3.34 10.48
N ASP A 123 -3.19 -3.18 11.62
CA ASP A 123 -1.82 -2.67 11.60
C ASP A 123 -0.88 -3.62 10.85
N VAL A 124 -0.28 -3.11 9.77
CA VAL A 124 0.65 -3.88 8.92
C VAL A 124 1.90 -4.35 9.67
N ASN A 125 2.34 -3.61 10.71
CA ASN A 125 3.49 -4.01 11.51
C ASN A 125 3.14 -5.17 12.45
N GLY A 126 1.92 -5.16 12.99
CA GLY A 126 1.36 -6.28 13.75
C GLY A 126 1.23 -7.52 12.87
N ALA A 127 0.61 -7.39 11.70
CA ALA A 127 0.47 -8.47 10.71
C ALA A 127 1.83 -9.07 10.31
N ALA A 128 2.84 -8.23 10.08
CA ALA A 128 4.19 -8.69 9.72
C ALA A 128 4.87 -9.50 10.84
N ARG A 129 4.66 -9.13 12.12
CA ARG A 129 5.15 -9.93 13.27
C ARG A 129 4.46 -11.29 13.34
N ASP A 130 3.15 -11.33 13.12
CA ASP A 130 2.38 -12.58 13.12
C ASP A 130 2.81 -13.49 11.96
N VAL A 131 3.04 -12.93 10.77
CA VAL A 131 3.61 -13.64 9.62
C VAL A 131 4.98 -14.24 9.95
N GLN A 132 5.86 -13.47 10.59
CA GLN A 132 7.17 -13.98 11.00
C GLN A 132 7.04 -15.12 12.02
N ALA A 133 6.13 -15.00 12.98
CA ALA A 133 5.86 -16.06 13.96
C ALA A 133 5.32 -17.34 13.27
N ALA A 134 4.41 -17.18 12.31
CA ALA A 134 3.87 -18.30 11.53
C ALA A 134 4.94 -18.98 10.65
N ILE A 135 5.83 -18.21 10.01
CA ILE A 135 6.98 -18.74 9.27
C ILE A 135 7.88 -19.56 10.20
N ASN A 136 8.18 -19.04 11.39
CA ASN A 136 9.01 -19.74 12.36
C ASN A 136 8.35 -21.04 12.84
N ALA A 137 7.04 -21.05 13.07
CA ALA A 137 6.28 -22.24 13.42
C ALA A 137 6.26 -23.29 12.30
N ALA A 138 6.20 -22.87 11.04
CA ALA A 138 6.20 -23.73 9.87
C ALA A 138 7.57 -24.40 9.59
N ARG A 139 8.68 -23.89 10.17
CA ARG A 139 10.04 -24.35 9.86
C ARG A 139 10.26 -25.85 10.01
N SER A 140 9.63 -26.46 11.01
CA SER A 140 9.74 -27.91 11.25
C SER A 140 9.04 -28.78 10.19
N THR A 141 8.12 -28.19 9.44
CA THR A 141 7.35 -28.86 8.37
C THR A 141 7.89 -28.58 6.97
N LEU A 142 8.83 -27.64 6.86
CA LEU A 142 9.45 -27.29 5.60
C LEU A 142 10.66 -28.18 5.30
N PRO A 143 10.97 -28.45 4.02
CA PRO A 143 12.17 -29.17 3.62
C PRO A 143 13.43 -28.36 3.95
N SER A 144 14.59 -29.02 3.92
CA SER A 144 15.85 -28.31 4.02
C SER A 144 16.05 -27.40 2.82
N MET A 145 16.10 -26.08 3.06
CA MET A 145 16.27 -25.06 2.05
C MET A 145 17.54 -24.25 2.28
N PRO A 146 18.19 -23.72 1.21
CA PRO A 146 19.41 -22.91 1.35
C PRO A 146 19.21 -21.64 2.18
N SER A 147 17.98 -21.08 2.14
CA SER A 147 17.59 -19.90 2.91
C SER A 147 16.22 -20.07 3.51
N ASN A 148 16.01 -19.50 4.68
CA ASN A 148 14.68 -19.46 5.30
C ASN A 148 13.72 -18.60 4.47
N PRO A 149 12.40 -18.91 4.53
CA PRO A 149 11.41 -18.00 3.96
C PRO A 149 11.55 -16.60 4.53
N THR A 150 11.44 -15.62 3.67
CA THR A 150 11.51 -14.20 4.02
C THR A 150 10.16 -13.54 3.76
N TYR A 151 9.85 -12.48 4.50
CA TYR A 151 8.66 -11.70 4.25
C TYR A 151 9.00 -10.23 3.97
N ARG A 152 8.15 -9.57 3.21
CA ARG A 152 8.22 -8.13 2.93
C ARG A 152 6.82 -7.53 2.99
N LYS A 153 6.72 -6.38 3.65
CA LYS A 153 5.52 -5.55 3.56
C LYS A 153 5.48 -4.89 2.18
N VAL A 154 4.35 -4.92 1.54
CA VAL A 154 4.16 -4.32 0.20
C VAL A 154 2.94 -3.41 0.26
N ASN A 155 3.12 -2.18 -0.17
CA ASN A 155 1.99 -1.32 -0.49
C ASN A 155 1.71 -1.45 -1.99
N PRO A 156 0.61 -2.10 -2.41
CA PRO A 156 0.29 -2.26 -3.81
C PRO A 156 -0.01 -0.92 -4.52
N SER A 157 -0.35 0.12 -3.75
CA SER A 157 -0.55 1.48 -4.27
C SER A 157 0.75 2.23 -4.52
N GLY A 158 1.87 1.72 -4.01
CA GLY A 158 3.21 2.30 -4.17
C GLY A 158 3.83 1.96 -5.52
N ALA A 159 3.37 2.60 -6.60
CA ALA A 159 4.07 2.51 -7.87
C ALA A 159 5.46 3.19 -7.78
N PRO A 160 6.50 2.66 -8.47
CA PRO A 160 7.78 3.34 -8.52
C PRO A 160 7.61 4.75 -9.11
N ILE A 161 8.02 5.77 -8.38
CA ILE A 161 7.96 7.16 -8.85
C ILE A 161 9.05 7.46 -9.89
N MET A 162 10.15 6.68 -9.88
CA MET A 162 11.27 6.85 -10.79
C MET A 162 11.93 5.50 -11.08
N ILE A 163 12.22 5.26 -12.34
CA ILE A 163 12.99 4.11 -12.82
C ILE A 163 14.28 4.65 -13.44
N LEU A 164 15.42 4.27 -12.86
CA LEU A 164 16.74 4.64 -13.36
C LEU A 164 17.35 3.46 -14.11
N SER A 165 17.70 3.65 -15.38
CA SER A 165 18.45 2.68 -16.15
C SER A 165 19.94 3.00 -16.07
N VAL A 166 20.74 2.04 -15.60
CA VAL A 166 22.20 2.17 -15.52
C VAL A 166 22.83 1.25 -16.54
N THR A 167 23.60 1.82 -17.45
CA THR A 167 24.30 1.11 -18.52
C THR A 167 25.79 1.40 -18.49
N SER A 168 26.60 0.48 -18.94
CA SER A 168 28.07 0.67 -19.07
C SER A 168 28.58 -0.16 -20.24
N GLU A 169 29.51 0.43 -21.00
CA GLU A 169 30.24 -0.28 -22.07
C GLU A 169 31.52 -0.96 -21.55
N VAL A 170 31.96 -0.61 -20.35
CA VAL A 170 33.24 -1.06 -19.76
C VAL A 170 33.03 -2.12 -18.67
N LEU A 171 31.97 -1.98 -17.86
CA LEU A 171 31.69 -2.85 -16.72
C LEU A 171 30.81 -4.04 -17.13
N THR A 172 31.11 -5.21 -16.62
CA THR A 172 30.23 -6.38 -16.76
C THR A 172 28.95 -6.18 -15.96
N SER A 173 27.88 -6.90 -16.30
CA SER A 173 26.57 -6.80 -15.64
C SER A 173 26.66 -7.06 -14.11
N SER A 174 27.53 -7.97 -13.68
CA SER A 174 27.74 -8.22 -12.23
C SER A 174 28.51 -7.10 -11.54
N GLN A 175 29.52 -6.53 -12.18
CA GLN A 175 30.25 -5.39 -11.63
C GLN A 175 29.36 -4.12 -11.57
N LEU A 176 28.53 -3.95 -12.58
CA LEU A 176 27.58 -2.85 -12.64
C LEU A 176 26.53 -2.98 -11.52
N TYR A 177 26.02 -4.20 -11.29
CA TYR A 177 25.09 -4.48 -10.20
C TYR A 177 25.74 -4.24 -8.82
N ASP A 178 26.98 -4.69 -8.63
CA ASP A 178 27.73 -4.46 -7.38
C ASP A 178 27.94 -2.97 -7.11
N ALA A 179 28.38 -2.21 -8.10
CA ALA A 179 28.53 -0.76 -7.99
C ALA A 179 27.18 -0.05 -7.73
N ALA A 180 26.11 -0.47 -8.40
CA ALA A 180 24.78 0.08 -8.20
C ALA A 180 24.23 -0.23 -6.79
N SER A 181 24.48 -1.46 -6.26
CA SER A 181 23.99 -1.88 -4.95
C SER A 181 24.75 -1.24 -3.80
N THR A 182 26.07 -1.14 -3.91
CA THR A 182 26.91 -0.66 -2.83
C THR A 182 27.01 0.86 -2.75
N VAL A 183 26.94 1.55 -3.90
CA VAL A 183 27.13 3.00 -3.94
C VAL A 183 25.83 3.72 -4.26
N LEU A 184 25.21 3.41 -5.41
CA LEU A 184 24.09 4.20 -5.92
C LEU A 184 22.83 4.02 -5.05
N ALA A 185 22.46 2.78 -4.76
CA ALA A 185 21.28 2.48 -3.96
C ALA A 185 21.37 3.06 -2.55
N GLN A 186 22.55 2.96 -1.92
CA GLN A 186 22.75 3.51 -0.59
C GLN A 186 22.67 5.03 -0.56
N LYS A 187 23.25 5.72 -1.55
CA LYS A 187 23.16 7.17 -1.64
C LYS A 187 21.74 7.66 -1.91
N ILE A 188 21.00 6.98 -2.79
CA ILE A 188 19.62 7.35 -3.08
C ILE A 188 18.72 7.09 -1.86
N ALA A 189 18.91 5.97 -1.16
CA ALA A 189 18.14 5.64 0.04
C ALA A 189 18.34 6.63 1.21
N GLN A 190 19.43 7.39 1.21
CA GLN A 190 19.72 8.42 2.23
C GLN A 190 19.05 9.77 1.94
N ILE A 191 18.43 9.94 0.77
CA ILE A 191 17.76 11.18 0.39
C ILE A 191 16.44 11.28 1.18
N PRO A 192 16.20 12.39 1.91
CA PRO A 192 14.93 12.58 2.60
C PRO A 192 13.73 12.46 1.63
N GLY A 193 12.73 11.63 2.01
CA GLY A 193 11.55 11.38 1.20
C GLY A 193 11.64 10.13 0.32
N VAL A 194 12.79 9.46 0.22
CA VAL A 194 12.92 8.17 -0.47
C VAL A 194 12.52 7.04 0.47
N GLY A 195 11.46 6.33 0.15
CA GLY A 195 10.94 5.21 0.96
C GLY A 195 11.64 3.88 0.70
N GLU A 196 11.89 3.53 -0.57
CA GLU A 196 12.52 2.27 -0.95
C GLU A 196 13.29 2.43 -2.26
N VAL A 197 14.43 1.75 -2.36
CA VAL A 197 15.23 1.63 -3.59
C VAL A 197 15.37 0.15 -3.91
N THR A 198 14.79 -0.26 -5.03
CA THR A 198 14.85 -1.65 -5.50
C THR A 198 15.76 -1.75 -6.71
N LEU A 199 16.70 -2.70 -6.70
CA LEU A 199 17.59 -2.99 -7.81
C LEU A 199 17.10 -4.22 -8.56
N GLY A 200 17.08 -4.14 -9.88
CA GLY A 200 16.70 -5.24 -10.76
C GLY A 200 17.64 -5.38 -11.98
N GLY A 201 17.54 -6.50 -12.69
CA GLY A 201 18.23 -6.70 -13.97
C GLY A 201 19.71 -7.07 -13.87
N GLY A 202 20.29 -7.14 -12.69
CA GLY A 202 21.69 -7.56 -12.47
C GLY A 202 21.83 -9.06 -12.19
N ALA A 203 23.03 -9.59 -12.37
CA ALA A 203 23.40 -10.93 -11.97
C ALA A 203 24.40 -10.88 -10.82
N LEU A 204 24.04 -11.49 -9.69
CA LEU A 204 25.00 -11.69 -8.60
C LEU A 204 26.09 -12.68 -9.07
N PRO A 205 27.36 -12.46 -8.69
CA PRO A 205 28.42 -13.42 -8.96
C PRO A 205 28.08 -14.76 -8.26
N ALA A 206 28.09 -15.83 -9.04
CA ALA A 206 27.81 -17.17 -8.54
C ALA A 206 28.82 -18.17 -9.10
N VAL A 207 29.25 -19.10 -8.25
CA VAL A 207 30.03 -20.26 -8.69
C VAL A 207 29.06 -21.32 -9.18
N ARG A 208 29.13 -21.66 -10.48
CA ARG A 208 28.31 -22.69 -11.08
C ARG A 208 29.14 -23.97 -11.26
N VAL A 209 28.80 -25.01 -10.52
CA VAL A 209 29.35 -26.34 -10.68
C VAL A 209 28.47 -27.13 -11.65
N ARG A 210 29.03 -27.55 -12.76
CA ARG A 210 28.33 -28.37 -13.75
C ARG A 210 28.85 -29.81 -13.63
N LEU A 211 28.02 -30.73 -13.22
CA LEU A 211 28.31 -32.14 -13.20
C LEU A 211 28.25 -32.70 -14.64
N ILE A 212 29.21 -33.52 -15.02
CA ILE A 212 29.25 -34.21 -16.28
C ILE A 212 28.86 -35.67 -16.02
N PRO A 213 27.61 -36.12 -16.38
CA PRO A 213 27.13 -37.46 -16.00
C PRO A 213 28.05 -38.60 -16.46
N ASP A 214 28.56 -38.49 -17.68
CA ASP A 214 29.46 -39.51 -18.26
C ASP A 214 30.79 -39.63 -17.50
N ALA A 215 31.32 -38.55 -16.96
CA ALA A 215 32.52 -38.56 -16.15
C ALA A 215 32.26 -39.15 -14.75
N LEU A 216 31.09 -38.83 -14.18
CA LEU A 216 30.65 -39.37 -12.87
C LEU A 216 30.45 -40.89 -12.97
N SER A 217 29.78 -41.38 -14.00
CA SER A 217 29.57 -42.81 -14.19
C SER A 217 30.89 -43.60 -14.39
N ARG A 218 31.88 -43.01 -15.07
CA ARG A 218 33.22 -43.63 -15.23
C ARG A 218 34.01 -43.60 -13.90
N ALA A 219 33.74 -42.63 -13.04
CA ALA A 219 34.33 -42.54 -11.70
C ALA A 219 33.62 -43.40 -10.66
N GLY A 220 32.55 -44.14 -11.02
CA GLY A 220 31.78 -44.95 -10.10
C GLY A 220 30.93 -44.18 -9.10
N VAL A 221 30.64 -42.91 -9.38
CA VAL A 221 29.78 -42.05 -8.56
C VAL A 221 28.42 -41.94 -9.24
N SER A 222 27.37 -42.39 -8.54
CA SER A 222 25.99 -42.32 -9.02
C SER A 222 25.22 -41.14 -8.36
#